data_22b83d82f844e98479cfb42dbff29b7c
#
_entry.id   22b83d82f844e98479cfb42dbff29b7c
#
_cell.length_a   1.000
_cell.length_b   1.000
_cell.length_c   1.000
_cell.angle_alpha   90.00
_cell.angle_beta   90.00
_cell.angle_gamma   90.00
#
_symmetry.space_group_name_H-M   'P 1'
#
loop_
_entity.id
_entity.type
_entity.pdbx_description
1 polymer ?
#
loop_
_entity_poly.entity_id
_entity_poly.type
_entity_poly.pdbx_seq_one_letter_code
_entity_poly.pdbx_strand_id
1 'polypeptide(L)'
;MSLTRFTLIFSLFLSATLFIGCSAENEKSDRGEAVALVEPEEEDSREDPLIEEPVVVAKQEDDREAITKIEDMYGEVFTDEDGFIVTVDFGGAFGEKVDLSVLKGVPNTEKLVLNGADISDEDLVHLKELKSLQSLDLGETRVSDSGMETLLEVTSLNEINLQRTDVTDVGLKTLLGIENLKRFKLVRCKISDDGLAYLSDRKDIVLLDLKECINVSDAGLKHVAGMKALKFLRVWGSQITDAGMAHITGLTNLVHLGLDDTRVGDKGLQSIGQLKNLQNLEMYQTAITSEGMQHLAGLKKMKYLKVRGTLVGSEGMAALAGMKSLSRLDLSESQVGDDGLVSLKELTSLTDLNLWATQVTDAGLAHLTQLSGLTKLNLDQTSVSDAGLVHIGKLTGLKSLVLSATQITDDGVSHLFTLKELEDLYVEFCSSLGGSGKQLIRDNLPKVVITE
;
A
#
# COMPACT_ATOMS: atom_id res chain seq x y z
N MET A 1 -15.50 43.36 51.02
CA MET A 1 -16.44 43.62 49.90
C MET A 1 -15.61 43.87 48.65
N SER A 2 -15.47 42.90 47.80
CA SER A 2 -15.28 43.01 46.33
C SER A 2 -15.15 41.61 45.75
N LEU A 3 -16.11 41.21 44.98
CA LEU A 3 -16.11 39.98 44.19
C LEU A 3 -15.15 40.13 43.01
N THR A 4 -14.23 39.21 42.86
CA THR A 4 -13.42 39.07 41.64
C THR A 4 -13.98 37.89 40.84
N ARG A 5 -14.52 38.19 39.65
CA ARG A 5 -15.02 37.24 38.67
C ARG A 5 -13.86 36.54 37.92
N PHE A 6 -13.84 35.23 37.93
CA PHE A 6 -13.07 34.42 36.97
C PHE A 6 -13.78 34.36 35.64
N THR A 7 -13.18 34.92 34.60
CA THR A 7 -13.66 34.81 33.22
C THR A 7 -12.88 33.71 32.52
N LEU A 8 -13.59 32.62 32.16
CA LEU A 8 -13.08 31.59 31.27
C LEU A 8 -13.08 32.16 29.85
N ILE A 9 -11.93 32.23 29.21
CA ILE A 9 -11.80 32.55 27.78
C ILE A 9 -11.75 31.21 27.00
N PHE A 10 -12.85 30.86 26.34
CA PHE A 10 -12.89 29.88 25.29
C PHE A 10 -12.40 30.57 24.00
N SER A 11 -11.21 30.21 23.53
CA SER A 11 -10.71 30.64 22.22
C SER A 11 -11.20 29.68 21.15
N LEU A 12 -12.26 30.08 20.42
CA LEU A 12 -12.61 29.46 19.15
C LEU A 12 -11.59 29.93 18.10
N PHE A 13 -10.75 29.02 17.62
CA PHE A 13 -10.00 29.25 16.39
C PHE A 13 -10.85 28.78 15.20
N LEU A 14 -11.48 29.75 14.54
CA LEU A 14 -12.04 29.62 13.22
C LEU A 14 -10.94 29.98 12.22
N SER A 15 -10.25 29.01 11.65
CA SER A 15 -9.29 29.27 10.57
C SER A 15 -9.97 29.09 9.22
N ALA A 16 -10.26 30.22 8.58
CA ALA A 16 -10.54 30.27 7.16
C ALA A 16 -9.23 30.03 6.39
N THR A 17 -9.12 28.92 5.72
CA THR A 17 -7.99 28.63 4.81
C THR A 17 -8.22 29.28 3.47
N LEU A 18 -7.47 30.36 3.20
CA LEU A 18 -7.22 30.86 1.85
C LEU A 18 -6.27 29.88 1.14
N PHE A 19 -6.68 29.44 -0.03
CA PHE A 19 -5.82 28.76 -1.00
C PHE A 19 -4.78 29.74 -1.54
N ILE A 20 -3.50 29.58 -1.22
CA ILE A 20 -2.38 30.13 -1.99
C ILE A 20 -1.19 29.13 -1.91
N GLY A 21 -0.78 28.66 -3.09
CA GLY A 21 0.60 28.30 -3.43
C GLY A 21 1.18 27.05 -2.78
N CYS A 22 1.08 25.95 -3.48
CA CYS A 22 1.89 24.76 -3.28
C CYS A 22 3.36 25.10 -3.57
N SER A 23 4.23 25.11 -2.55
CA SER A 23 5.67 25.04 -2.73
C SER A 23 6.13 23.65 -2.30
N ALA A 24 6.91 23.04 -3.17
CA ALA A 24 7.40 21.67 -3.10
C ALA A 24 8.49 21.52 -2.02
N GLU A 25 8.13 21.31 -0.76
CA GLU A 25 9.10 21.01 0.30
C GLU A 25 8.65 20.00 1.37
N ASN A 26 7.56 19.26 1.17
CA ASN A 26 7.12 18.26 2.15
C ASN A 26 6.98 16.82 1.61
N GLU A 27 7.59 16.51 0.47
CA GLU A 27 7.55 15.14 -0.10
C GLU A 27 8.59 14.17 0.48
N LYS A 28 9.42 14.59 1.45
CA LYS A 28 10.51 13.71 1.96
C LYS A 28 10.14 12.80 3.14
N SER A 29 8.98 12.93 3.74
CA SER A 29 8.61 12.07 4.88
C SER A 29 7.64 10.93 4.54
N ASP A 30 7.09 10.87 3.34
CA ASP A 30 6.16 9.82 2.89
C ASP A 30 6.81 8.80 1.93
N ARG A 31 8.15 8.71 1.94
CA ARG A 31 8.86 7.52 1.46
C ARG A 31 8.81 6.39 2.52
N GLY A 32 7.65 6.24 3.14
CA GLY A 32 7.25 4.95 3.65
C GLY A 32 7.12 4.04 2.44
N GLU A 33 7.94 3.00 2.42
CA GLU A 33 8.02 1.90 1.46
C GLU A 33 6.77 1.80 0.60
N ALA A 34 6.93 1.95 -0.72
CA ALA A 34 5.95 1.41 -1.65
C ALA A 34 5.73 -0.03 -1.18
N VAL A 35 4.60 -0.30 -0.54
CA VAL A 35 4.19 -1.67 -0.24
C VAL A 35 4.18 -2.33 -1.60
N ALA A 36 5.21 -3.12 -1.88
CA ALA A 36 5.18 -3.99 -3.04
C ALA A 36 3.85 -4.70 -2.92
N LEU A 37 3.00 -4.53 -3.94
CA LEU A 37 1.73 -5.23 -4.01
C LEU A 37 2.10 -6.70 -3.87
N VAL A 38 1.99 -7.27 -2.66
CA VAL A 38 2.14 -8.70 -2.46
C VAL A 38 0.89 -9.27 -3.12
N GLU A 39 1.05 -9.65 -4.37
CA GLU A 39 0.04 -10.43 -5.06
C GLU A 39 -0.20 -11.67 -4.19
N PRO A 40 -1.45 -12.05 -3.93
CA PRO A 40 -1.71 -13.30 -3.23
C PRO A 40 -1.10 -14.43 -4.03
N GLU A 41 -0.13 -15.15 -3.44
CA GLU A 41 0.40 -16.38 -4.01
C GLU A 41 -0.78 -17.31 -4.29
N GLU A 42 -0.90 -17.76 -5.54
CA GLU A 42 -1.93 -18.70 -5.97
C GLU A 42 -1.59 -20.09 -5.42
N GLU A 43 -2.04 -20.40 -4.20
CA GLU A 43 -2.26 -21.79 -3.81
C GLU A 43 -3.63 -22.21 -4.35
N ASP A 44 -3.67 -22.62 -5.62
CA ASP A 44 -4.85 -23.24 -6.20
C ASP A 44 -4.70 -24.76 -6.21
N SER A 45 -5.41 -25.42 -5.31
CA SER A 45 -5.68 -26.86 -5.35
C SER A 45 -7.18 -27.09 -5.55
N ARG A 46 -7.69 -26.82 -6.74
CA ARG A 46 -8.96 -27.35 -7.23
C ARG A 46 -8.86 -27.60 -8.72
N GLU A 47 -9.03 -28.87 -9.08
CA GLU A 47 -9.22 -29.30 -10.47
C GLU A 47 -10.45 -28.60 -11.05
N ASP A 48 -10.24 -27.66 -11.95
CA ASP A 48 -11.30 -26.98 -12.72
C ASP A 48 -11.56 -27.77 -14.00
N PRO A 49 -12.83 -28.07 -14.36
CA PRO A 49 -13.11 -28.85 -15.55
C PRO A 49 -12.97 -28.02 -16.81
N LEU A 50 -12.09 -28.47 -17.71
CA LEU A 50 -11.94 -28.06 -19.10
C LEU A 50 -11.52 -26.59 -19.31
N ILE A 51 -10.29 -26.28 -18.92
CA ILE A 51 -9.56 -25.15 -19.49
C ILE A 51 -9.07 -25.63 -20.85
N GLU A 52 -9.53 -25.01 -21.94
CA GLU A 52 -8.85 -25.10 -23.23
C GLU A 52 -7.40 -24.71 -23.00
N GLU A 53 -6.45 -25.61 -23.31
CA GLU A 53 -5.03 -25.32 -23.16
C GLU A 53 -4.72 -23.99 -23.85
N PRO A 54 -4.01 -23.05 -23.21
CA PRO A 54 -3.65 -21.80 -23.86
C PRO A 54 -2.90 -22.15 -25.15
N VAL A 55 -3.28 -21.51 -26.23
CA VAL A 55 -2.58 -21.67 -27.52
C VAL A 55 -1.13 -21.27 -27.29
N VAL A 56 -0.26 -22.26 -27.17
CA VAL A 56 1.18 -22.03 -26.99
C VAL A 56 1.70 -21.44 -28.28
N VAL A 57 1.83 -20.13 -28.35
CA VAL A 57 2.50 -19.46 -29.47
C VAL A 57 3.96 -19.87 -29.39
N ALA A 58 4.48 -20.48 -30.47
CA ALA A 58 5.90 -20.86 -30.51
C ALA A 58 6.76 -19.60 -30.35
N LYS A 59 7.65 -19.61 -29.35
CA LYS A 59 8.56 -18.49 -29.08
C LYS A 59 9.50 -18.29 -30.28
N GLN A 60 9.82 -17.03 -30.54
CA GLN A 60 10.70 -16.59 -31.64
C GLN A 60 12.05 -16.16 -31.04
N GLU A 61 13.12 -16.24 -31.84
CA GLU A 61 14.43 -15.76 -31.41
C GLU A 61 14.43 -14.24 -31.23
N ASP A 62 15.06 -13.76 -30.16
CA ASP A 62 15.20 -12.35 -29.86
C ASP A 62 16.36 -11.75 -30.68
N ASP A 63 16.16 -10.53 -31.19
CA ASP A 63 17.16 -9.81 -31.98
C ASP A 63 18.16 -9.08 -31.05
N ARG A 64 19.43 -9.45 -31.15
CA ARG A 64 20.51 -8.84 -30.37
C ARG A 64 20.68 -7.34 -30.63
N GLU A 65 20.41 -6.86 -31.85
CA GLU A 65 20.48 -5.43 -32.16
C GLU A 65 19.34 -4.67 -31.45
N ALA A 66 18.15 -5.27 -31.37
CA ALA A 66 17.03 -4.71 -30.62
C ALA A 66 17.33 -4.64 -29.12
N ILE A 67 17.94 -5.69 -28.56
CA ILE A 67 18.38 -5.70 -27.15
C ILE A 67 19.34 -4.57 -26.86
N THR A 68 20.39 -4.42 -27.69
CA THR A 68 21.37 -3.32 -27.51
C THR A 68 20.70 -1.95 -27.56
N LYS A 69 19.74 -1.74 -28.48
CA LYS A 69 18.99 -0.48 -28.56
C LYS A 69 18.10 -0.23 -27.35
N ILE A 70 17.50 -1.28 -26.77
CA ILE A 70 16.73 -1.18 -25.53
C ILE A 70 17.66 -0.71 -24.41
N GLU A 71 18.83 -1.34 -24.24
CA GLU A 71 19.82 -0.99 -23.22
C GLU A 71 20.37 0.45 -23.42
N ASP A 72 20.63 0.87 -24.66
CA ASP A 72 21.07 2.24 -25.01
C ASP A 72 20.02 3.31 -24.63
N MET A 73 18.73 2.93 -24.51
CA MET A 73 17.64 3.78 -24.07
C MET A 73 17.30 3.58 -22.58
N TYR A 74 18.25 3.13 -21.77
CA TYR A 74 18.08 2.85 -20.33
C TYR A 74 17.03 1.76 -20.00
N GLY A 75 16.74 0.87 -20.98
CA GLY A 75 15.86 -0.27 -20.78
C GLY A 75 16.62 -1.47 -20.23
N GLU A 76 15.95 -2.26 -19.42
CA GLU A 76 16.43 -3.54 -18.92
C GLU A 76 15.59 -4.68 -19.53
N VAL A 77 16.21 -5.82 -19.80
CA VAL A 77 15.52 -7.01 -20.31
C VAL A 77 15.69 -8.18 -19.35
N PHE A 78 14.61 -8.98 -19.19
CA PHE A 78 14.63 -10.17 -18.35
C PHE A 78 14.12 -11.35 -19.14
N THR A 79 14.81 -12.48 -18.98
CA THR A 79 14.51 -13.72 -19.71
C THR A 79 13.79 -14.73 -18.83
N ASP A 80 13.06 -15.64 -19.48
CA ASP A 80 12.54 -16.85 -18.85
C ASP A 80 13.62 -17.94 -18.72
N GLU A 81 13.22 -19.15 -18.26
CA GLU A 81 14.11 -20.30 -18.07
C GLU A 81 14.70 -20.81 -19.40
N ASP A 82 14.06 -20.58 -20.53
CA ASP A 82 14.51 -20.97 -21.86
C ASP A 82 15.41 -19.91 -22.52
N GLY A 83 15.58 -18.75 -21.86
CA GLY A 83 16.43 -17.65 -22.33
C GLY A 83 15.75 -16.65 -23.27
N PHE A 84 14.42 -16.73 -23.47
CA PHE A 84 13.66 -15.74 -24.25
C PHE A 84 13.31 -14.52 -23.41
N ILE A 85 13.38 -13.32 -24.00
CA ILE A 85 13.00 -12.08 -23.33
C ILE A 85 11.48 -12.04 -23.15
N VAL A 86 11.06 -12.04 -21.89
CA VAL A 86 9.64 -11.97 -21.50
C VAL A 86 9.29 -10.67 -20.77
N THR A 87 10.28 -9.91 -20.29
CA THR A 87 10.05 -8.59 -19.69
C THR A 87 11.01 -7.58 -20.30
N VAL A 88 10.46 -6.42 -20.67
CA VAL A 88 11.21 -5.23 -21.04
C VAL A 88 10.80 -4.10 -20.11
N ASP A 89 11.76 -3.49 -19.41
CA ASP A 89 11.53 -2.45 -18.41
C ASP A 89 12.29 -1.18 -18.77
N PHE A 90 11.56 -0.10 -19.09
CA PHE A 90 12.08 1.23 -19.34
C PHE A 90 11.89 2.18 -18.16
N GLY A 91 11.67 1.69 -16.96
CA GLY A 91 11.55 2.54 -15.76
C GLY A 91 12.77 3.41 -15.50
N GLY A 92 13.95 3.03 -16.01
CA GLY A 92 15.17 3.84 -16.00
C GLY A 92 15.17 5.02 -16.97
N ALA A 93 14.28 5.05 -17.97
CA ALA A 93 14.17 6.09 -18.99
C ALA A 93 13.20 7.23 -18.60
N PHE A 94 13.12 7.57 -17.32
CA PHE A 94 12.17 8.57 -16.81
C PHE A 94 12.36 9.94 -17.51
N GLY A 95 11.29 10.40 -18.18
CA GLY A 95 11.29 11.65 -18.96
C GLY A 95 12.03 11.59 -20.31
N GLU A 96 12.63 10.45 -20.67
CA GLU A 96 13.33 10.26 -21.93
C GLU A 96 12.41 9.65 -23.00
N LYS A 97 12.66 10.01 -24.25
CA LYS A 97 11.94 9.45 -25.40
C LYS A 97 12.46 8.04 -25.70
N VAL A 98 11.54 7.09 -25.74
CA VAL A 98 11.81 5.70 -26.09
C VAL A 98 11.23 5.38 -27.48
N ASP A 99 12.04 4.78 -28.36
CA ASP A 99 11.59 4.30 -29.65
C ASP A 99 11.04 2.86 -29.53
N LEU A 100 9.72 2.73 -29.41
CA LEU A 100 9.07 1.44 -29.26
C LEU A 100 9.14 0.54 -30.51
N SER A 101 9.63 1.04 -31.67
CA SER A 101 9.79 0.22 -32.87
C SER A 101 10.79 -0.93 -32.68
N VAL A 102 11.67 -0.83 -31.69
CA VAL A 102 12.65 -1.87 -31.32
C VAL A 102 11.97 -3.14 -30.78
N LEU A 103 10.74 -3.03 -30.20
CA LEU A 103 10.04 -4.13 -29.57
C LEU A 103 9.68 -5.27 -30.54
N LYS A 104 9.65 -5.00 -31.84
CA LYS A 104 9.49 -6.06 -32.87
C LYS A 104 10.59 -7.12 -32.83
N GLY A 105 11.79 -6.75 -32.29
CA GLY A 105 12.93 -7.65 -32.15
C GLY A 105 12.90 -8.49 -30.86
N VAL A 106 11.92 -8.28 -29.98
CA VAL A 106 11.71 -9.04 -28.73
C VAL A 106 10.24 -9.49 -28.64
N PRO A 107 9.78 -10.33 -29.59
CA PRO A 107 8.35 -10.63 -29.80
C PRO A 107 7.70 -11.45 -28.68
N ASN A 108 8.50 -12.08 -27.81
CA ASN A 108 8.00 -12.90 -26.70
C ASN A 108 7.68 -12.08 -25.45
N THR A 109 7.79 -10.74 -25.50
CA THR A 109 7.54 -9.86 -24.36
C THR A 109 6.13 -10.05 -23.83
N GLU A 110 6.03 -10.49 -22.58
CA GLU A 110 4.79 -10.67 -21.81
C GLU A 110 4.52 -9.48 -20.90
N LYS A 111 5.56 -8.83 -20.42
CA LYS A 111 5.47 -7.63 -19.57
C LYS A 111 6.31 -6.50 -20.14
N LEU A 112 5.68 -5.33 -20.28
CA LEU A 112 6.33 -4.10 -20.74
C LEU A 112 6.08 -2.98 -19.71
N VAL A 113 7.17 -2.39 -19.20
CA VAL A 113 7.14 -1.26 -18.27
C VAL A 113 7.64 -0.01 -18.99
N LEU A 114 6.79 1.00 -19.10
CA LEU A 114 7.06 2.30 -19.72
C LEU A 114 6.83 3.45 -18.72
N ASN A 115 6.72 3.13 -17.43
CA ASN A 115 6.38 4.10 -16.40
C ASN A 115 7.37 5.28 -16.40
N GLY A 116 6.83 6.51 -16.51
CA GLY A 116 7.62 7.74 -16.51
C GLY A 116 8.38 8.06 -17.79
N ALA A 117 8.43 7.16 -18.78
CA ALA A 117 9.04 7.45 -20.08
C ALA A 117 8.20 8.45 -20.89
N ASP A 118 8.83 9.19 -21.79
CA ASP A 118 8.16 10.14 -22.68
C ASP A 118 7.43 9.43 -23.82
N ILE A 119 6.31 8.77 -23.48
CA ILE A 119 5.43 8.01 -24.36
C ILE A 119 4.12 8.74 -24.58
N SER A 120 3.64 8.80 -25.81
CA SER A 120 2.36 9.37 -26.23
C SER A 120 1.48 8.34 -26.94
N ASP A 121 0.24 8.70 -27.27
CA ASP A 121 -0.72 7.85 -27.98
C ASP A 121 -0.16 7.29 -29.29
N GLU A 122 0.64 8.09 -30.02
CA GLU A 122 1.21 7.72 -31.31
C GLU A 122 2.22 6.59 -31.21
N ASP A 123 2.93 6.47 -30.07
CA ASP A 123 3.96 5.44 -29.87
C ASP A 123 3.34 4.05 -29.67
N LEU A 124 2.10 3.98 -29.18
CA LEU A 124 1.42 2.72 -28.85
C LEU A 124 1.16 1.82 -30.07
N VAL A 125 1.25 2.35 -31.30
CA VAL A 125 1.07 1.58 -32.55
C VAL A 125 2.04 0.40 -32.65
N HIS A 126 3.21 0.49 -32.02
CA HIS A 126 4.22 -0.57 -32.03
C HIS A 126 3.88 -1.74 -31.12
N LEU A 127 2.95 -1.58 -30.15
CA LEU A 127 2.57 -2.64 -29.21
C LEU A 127 1.73 -3.74 -29.86
N LYS A 128 1.07 -3.48 -30.99
CA LYS A 128 0.28 -4.46 -31.72
C LYS A 128 1.09 -5.68 -32.23
N GLU A 129 2.41 -5.54 -32.31
CA GLU A 129 3.29 -6.64 -32.72
C GLU A 129 3.55 -7.63 -31.56
N LEU A 130 3.36 -7.21 -30.31
CA LEU A 130 3.60 -8.01 -29.11
C LEU A 130 2.38 -8.91 -28.80
N LYS A 131 2.29 -10.05 -29.48
CA LYS A 131 1.14 -10.98 -29.36
C LYS A 131 1.07 -11.70 -28.01
N SER A 132 2.16 -11.73 -27.27
CA SER A 132 2.27 -12.35 -25.94
C SER A 132 2.10 -11.35 -24.80
N LEU A 133 1.91 -10.04 -25.06
CA LEU A 133 1.89 -9.00 -24.04
C LEU A 133 0.67 -9.14 -23.13
N GLN A 134 0.92 -9.45 -21.84
CA GLN A 134 -0.09 -9.68 -20.81
C GLN A 134 -0.17 -8.51 -19.84
N SER A 135 0.96 -7.85 -19.54
CA SER A 135 1.04 -6.74 -18.58
C SER A 135 1.70 -5.52 -19.22
N LEU A 136 1.00 -4.39 -19.18
CA LEU A 136 1.47 -3.11 -19.72
C LEU A 136 1.40 -2.01 -18.64
N ASP A 137 2.56 -1.43 -18.35
CA ASP A 137 2.67 -0.27 -17.47
C ASP A 137 2.93 1.00 -18.29
N LEU A 138 1.94 1.89 -18.32
CA LEU A 138 1.97 3.21 -18.97
C LEU A 138 1.86 4.34 -17.90
N GLY A 139 2.13 4.03 -16.65
CA GLY A 139 2.03 5.02 -15.57
C GLY A 139 2.92 6.25 -15.84
N GLU A 140 2.45 7.44 -15.46
CA GLU A 140 3.20 8.70 -15.59
C GLU A 140 3.67 9.04 -17.01
N THR A 141 2.98 8.51 -18.04
CA THR A 141 3.20 8.84 -19.46
C THR A 141 2.15 9.83 -19.96
N ARG A 142 2.30 10.31 -21.21
CA ARG A 142 1.36 11.25 -21.84
C ARG A 142 0.24 10.60 -22.63
N VAL A 143 -0.06 9.32 -22.34
CA VAL A 143 -1.16 8.62 -23.01
C VAL A 143 -2.52 9.16 -22.56
N SER A 144 -3.48 9.14 -23.47
CA SER A 144 -4.84 9.62 -23.29
C SER A 144 -5.87 8.59 -23.78
N ASP A 145 -7.14 8.99 -23.83
CA ASP A 145 -8.23 8.17 -24.34
C ASP A 145 -7.99 7.70 -25.79
N SER A 146 -7.32 8.53 -26.60
CA SER A 146 -7.02 8.20 -28.02
C SER A 146 -6.08 7.00 -28.16
N GLY A 147 -5.10 6.89 -27.24
CA GLY A 147 -4.17 5.76 -27.23
C GLY A 147 -4.85 4.42 -26.91
N MET A 148 -5.96 4.44 -26.17
CA MET A 148 -6.69 3.24 -25.77
C MET A 148 -7.31 2.50 -26.97
N GLU A 149 -7.65 3.22 -28.04
CA GLU A 149 -8.15 2.61 -29.29
C GLU A 149 -7.07 1.70 -29.95
N THR A 150 -5.82 2.14 -29.89
CA THR A 150 -4.69 1.36 -30.45
C THR A 150 -4.47 0.07 -29.66
N LEU A 151 -4.71 0.07 -28.35
CA LEU A 151 -4.55 -1.10 -27.49
C LEU A 151 -5.59 -2.20 -27.76
N LEU A 152 -6.69 -1.93 -28.44
CA LEU A 152 -7.68 -2.96 -28.83
C LEU A 152 -7.07 -4.07 -29.70
N GLU A 153 -5.95 -3.81 -30.37
CA GLU A 153 -5.22 -4.82 -31.14
C GLU A 153 -4.35 -5.75 -30.29
N VAL A 154 -4.11 -5.39 -28.99
CA VAL A 154 -3.32 -6.18 -28.04
C VAL A 154 -4.26 -7.06 -27.21
N THR A 155 -4.85 -8.07 -27.84
CA THR A 155 -5.93 -8.88 -27.25
C THR A 155 -5.46 -9.83 -26.13
N SER A 156 -4.15 -10.07 -26.00
CA SER A 156 -3.53 -10.85 -24.93
C SER A 156 -3.46 -10.12 -23.59
N LEU A 157 -3.69 -8.79 -23.58
CA LEU A 157 -3.50 -7.96 -22.40
C LEU A 157 -4.46 -8.35 -21.26
N ASN A 158 -3.90 -8.64 -20.10
CA ASN A 158 -4.60 -9.01 -18.88
C ASN A 158 -4.56 -7.90 -17.81
N GLU A 159 -3.44 -7.16 -17.75
CA GLU A 159 -3.22 -6.09 -16.79
C GLU A 159 -2.76 -4.80 -17.48
N ILE A 160 -3.32 -3.67 -17.06
CA ILE A 160 -2.89 -2.34 -17.47
C ILE A 160 -2.70 -1.42 -16.27
N ASN A 161 -1.57 -0.70 -16.25
CA ASN A 161 -1.35 0.42 -15.35
C ASN A 161 -1.38 1.73 -16.14
N LEU A 162 -2.30 2.61 -15.76
CA LEU A 162 -2.50 3.95 -16.34
C LEU A 162 -2.36 5.05 -15.27
N GLN A 163 -1.68 4.73 -14.15
CA GLN A 163 -1.50 5.68 -13.06
C GLN A 163 -1.00 7.03 -13.57
N ARG A 164 -1.65 8.13 -13.12
CA ARG A 164 -1.25 9.51 -13.47
C ARG A 164 -1.16 9.77 -14.97
N THR A 165 -2.08 9.24 -15.76
CA THR A 165 -2.24 9.54 -17.17
C THR A 165 -3.47 10.43 -17.41
N ASP A 166 -3.66 10.87 -18.67
CA ASP A 166 -4.83 11.68 -19.05
C ASP A 166 -6.06 10.84 -19.44
N VAL A 167 -6.05 9.54 -19.14
CA VAL A 167 -7.16 8.64 -19.41
C VAL A 167 -8.38 8.98 -18.55
N THR A 168 -9.57 9.00 -19.20
CA THR A 168 -10.87 9.29 -18.60
C THR A 168 -11.82 8.10 -18.70
N ASP A 169 -13.09 8.30 -18.36
CA ASP A 169 -14.16 7.32 -18.53
C ASP A 169 -14.29 6.82 -19.98
N VAL A 170 -13.92 7.66 -20.96
CA VAL A 170 -13.97 7.30 -22.39
C VAL A 170 -12.90 6.25 -22.71
N GLY A 171 -11.68 6.46 -22.28
CA GLY A 171 -10.60 5.48 -22.46
C GLY A 171 -10.87 4.18 -21.71
N LEU A 172 -11.41 4.27 -20.48
CA LEU A 172 -11.82 3.09 -19.72
C LEU A 172 -12.88 2.27 -20.48
N LYS A 173 -13.90 2.94 -21.04
CA LYS A 173 -14.92 2.29 -21.86
C LYS A 173 -14.31 1.59 -23.08
N THR A 174 -13.36 2.22 -23.76
CA THR A 174 -12.67 1.66 -24.93
C THR A 174 -11.92 0.37 -24.55
N LEU A 175 -11.19 0.38 -23.44
CA LEU A 175 -10.43 -0.77 -22.94
C LEU A 175 -11.30 -2.00 -22.64
N LEU A 176 -12.60 -1.85 -22.43
CA LEU A 176 -13.52 -2.99 -22.25
C LEU A 176 -13.67 -3.85 -23.51
N GLY A 177 -13.23 -3.37 -24.67
CA GLY A 177 -13.10 -4.16 -25.88
C GLY A 177 -12.02 -5.25 -25.81
N ILE A 178 -11.11 -5.19 -24.83
CA ILE A 178 -10.10 -6.22 -24.57
C ILE A 178 -10.69 -7.21 -23.56
N GLU A 179 -11.18 -8.36 -24.03
CA GLU A 179 -11.91 -9.34 -23.21
C GLU A 179 -11.04 -9.91 -22.07
N ASN A 180 -9.74 -10.10 -22.32
CA ASN A 180 -8.82 -10.68 -21.34
C ASN A 180 -8.37 -9.70 -20.26
N LEU A 181 -8.63 -8.40 -20.41
CA LEU A 181 -8.19 -7.37 -19.46
C LEU A 181 -9.03 -7.40 -18.19
N LYS A 182 -8.42 -7.80 -17.06
CA LYS A 182 -9.08 -8.05 -15.76
C LYS A 182 -8.48 -7.27 -14.61
N ARG A 183 -7.35 -6.60 -14.83
CA ARG A 183 -6.59 -5.90 -13.80
C ARG A 183 -6.35 -4.46 -14.24
N PHE A 184 -6.95 -3.51 -13.53
CA PHE A 184 -6.92 -2.09 -13.85
C PHE A 184 -6.27 -1.32 -12.70
N LYS A 185 -5.08 -0.74 -12.93
CA LYS A 185 -4.43 0.23 -12.05
C LYS A 185 -4.67 1.63 -12.62
N LEU A 186 -5.62 2.36 -12.02
CA LEU A 186 -6.13 3.65 -12.52
C LEU A 186 -5.84 4.78 -11.51
N VAL A 187 -4.78 4.62 -10.71
CA VAL A 187 -4.43 5.56 -9.63
C VAL A 187 -4.30 6.98 -10.20
N ARG A 188 -5.05 7.93 -9.61
CA ARG A 188 -5.02 9.35 -10.01
C ARG A 188 -5.39 9.61 -11.48
N CYS A 189 -6.23 8.73 -12.07
CA CYS A 189 -6.85 8.98 -13.36
C CYS A 189 -8.15 9.79 -13.21
N LYS A 190 -8.66 10.31 -14.34
CA LYS A 190 -9.90 11.10 -14.39
C LYS A 190 -11.15 10.21 -14.47
N ILE A 191 -11.15 9.10 -13.72
CA ILE A 191 -12.28 8.17 -13.66
C ILE A 191 -13.34 8.66 -12.69
N SER A 192 -14.62 8.49 -13.07
CA SER A 192 -15.79 8.87 -12.29
C SER A 192 -16.76 7.71 -12.06
N ASP A 193 -17.89 7.98 -11.39
CA ASP A 193 -18.97 7.03 -11.20
C ASP A 193 -19.54 6.52 -12.54
N ASP A 194 -19.61 7.40 -13.55
CA ASP A 194 -20.06 7.04 -14.90
C ASP A 194 -19.09 6.08 -15.59
N GLY A 195 -17.78 6.24 -15.37
CA GLY A 195 -16.78 5.29 -15.84
C GLY A 195 -16.96 3.90 -15.23
N LEU A 196 -17.23 3.85 -13.91
CA LEU A 196 -17.50 2.59 -13.23
C LEU A 196 -18.80 1.92 -13.69
N ALA A 197 -19.80 2.71 -14.15
CA ALA A 197 -21.02 2.16 -14.72
C ALA A 197 -20.74 1.30 -15.97
N TYR A 198 -19.74 1.65 -16.79
CA TYR A 198 -19.35 0.83 -17.95
C TYR A 198 -18.80 -0.55 -17.52
N LEU A 199 -18.20 -0.65 -16.32
CA LEU A 199 -17.65 -1.91 -15.80
C LEU A 199 -18.71 -2.83 -15.19
N SER A 200 -19.97 -2.40 -15.00
CA SER A 200 -20.99 -3.09 -14.21
C SER A 200 -21.29 -4.52 -14.67
N ASP A 201 -21.10 -4.83 -15.95
CA ASP A 201 -21.32 -6.15 -16.54
C ASP A 201 -20.06 -7.07 -16.50
N ARG A 202 -18.88 -6.52 -16.19
CA ARG A 202 -17.60 -7.23 -16.09
C ARG A 202 -17.45 -7.89 -14.71
N LYS A 203 -17.92 -9.12 -14.59
CA LYS A 203 -17.88 -9.90 -13.34
C LYS A 203 -16.54 -10.57 -13.08
N ASP A 204 -15.68 -10.59 -14.09
CA ASP A 204 -14.38 -11.24 -14.15
C ASP A 204 -13.19 -10.34 -13.76
N ILE A 205 -13.45 -9.07 -13.47
CA ILE A 205 -12.41 -8.14 -12.99
C ILE A 205 -11.87 -8.64 -11.65
N VAL A 206 -10.54 -8.72 -11.57
CA VAL A 206 -9.79 -9.24 -10.41
C VAL A 206 -9.17 -8.11 -9.60
N LEU A 207 -8.67 -7.07 -10.26
CA LEU A 207 -8.02 -5.92 -9.62
C LEU A 207 -8.61 -4.61 -10.14
N LEU A 208 -9.01 -3.75 -9.22
CA LEU A 208 -9.46 -2.38 -9.51
C LEU A 208 -8.85 -1.42 -8.49
N ASP A 209 -7.85 -0.66 -8.94
CA ASP A 209 -7.19 0.36 -8.13
C ASP A 209 -7.61 1.75 -8.59
N LEU A 210 -8.40 2.42 -7.75
CA LEU A 210 -8.97 3.75 -7.98
C LEU A 210 -8.44 4.77 -6.96
N LYS A 211 -7.26 4.51 -6.37
CA LYS A 211 -6.66 5.46 -5.42
C LYS A 211 -6.52 6.83 -6.08
N GLU A 212 -6.91 7.90 -5.38
CA GLU A 212 -6.88 9.29 -5.87
C GLU A 212 -7.76 9.59 -7.11
N CYS A 213 -8.69 8.69 -7.48
CA CYS A 213 -9.76 9.01 -8.45
C CYS A 213 -10.85 9.82 -7.74
N ILE A 214 -10.67 11.14 -7.65
CA ILE A 214 -11.47 12.05 -6.80
C ILE A 214 -12.94 12.18 -7.20
N ASN A 215 -13.32 11.72 -8.39
CA ASN A 215 -14.69 11.76 -8.91
C ASN A 215 -15.46 10.44 -8.67
N VAL A 216 -14.84 9.48 -7.95
CA VAL A 216 -15.50 8.23 -7.55
C VAL A 216 -16.16 8.41 -6.19
N SER A 217 -17.44 8.00 -6.10
CA SER A 217 -18.26 8.11 -4.89
C SER A 217 -18.93 6.78 -4.52
N ASP A 218 -19.78 6.81 -3.49
CA ASP A 218 -20.64 5.67 -3.11
C ASP A 218 -21.53 5.19 -4.29
N ALA A 219 -21.93 6.08 -5.19
CA ALA A 219 -22.70 5.73 -6.37
C ALA A 219 -21.91 4.87 -7.36
N GLY A 220 -20.62 5.17 -7.53
CA GLY A 220 -19.69 4.36 -8.32
C GLY A 220 -19.51 2.96 -7.75
N LEU A 221 -19.40 2.83 -6.42
CA LEU A 221 -19.26 1.53 -5.75
C LEU A 221 -20.46 0.60 -5.95
N LYS A 222 -21.65 1.15 -6.23
CA LYS A 222 -22.81 0.35 -6.63
C LYS A 222 -22.55 -0.45 -7.89
N HIS A 223 -21.79 0.09 -8.84
CA HIS A 223 -21.45 -0.58 -10.09
C HIS A 223 -20.38 -1.68 -9.91
N VAL A 224 -19.55 -1.56 -8.87
CA VAL A 224 -18.55 -2.58 -8.50
C VAL A 224 -19.19 -3.80 -7.83
N ALA A 225 -20.39 -3.69 -7.25
CA ALA A 225 -21.08 -4.74 -6.48
C ALA A 225 -21.24 -6.10 -7.21
N GLY A 226 -21.24 -6.07 -8.55
CA GLY A 226 -21.37 -7.25 -9.43
C GLY A 226 -20.08 -8.02 -9.67
N MET A 227 -18.91 -7.45 -9.39
CA MET A 227 -17.58 -7.98 -9.73
C MET A 227 -17.15 -9.11 -8.78
N LYS A 228 -17.76 -10.29 -8.91
CA LYS A 228 -17.58 -11.39 -7.93
C LYS A 228 -16.18 -12.01 -7.96
N ALA A 229 -15.39 -11.80 -9.02
CA ALA A 229 -14.00 -12.24 -9.09
C ALA A 229 -13.02 -11.26 -8.41
N LEU A 230 -13.49 -10.08 -7.95
CA LEU A 230 -12.63 -9.03 -7.43
C LEU A 230 -11.89 -9.49 -6.17
N LYS A 231 -10.56 -9.48 -6.24
CA LYS A 231 -9.64 -9.80 -5.14
C LYS A 231 -9.00 -8.55 -4.54
N PHE A 232 -8.81 -7.51 -5.34
CA PHE A 232 -8.19 -6.26 -4.94
C PHE A 232 -9.07 -5.06 -5.30
N LEU A 233 -9.41 -4.25 -4.31
CA LEU A 233 -10.11 -2.98 -4.48
C LEU A 233 -9.43 -1.89 -3.66
N ARG A 234 -9.10 -0.77 -4.29
CA ARG A 234 -8.64 0.42 -3.59
C ARG A 234 -9.44 1.62 -4.06
N VAL A 235 -10.02 2.35 -3.14
CA VAL A 235 -10.75 3.61 -3.37
C VAL A 235 -10.24 4.67 -2.42
N TRP A 236 -10.54 5.94 -2.71
CA TRP A 236 -9.98 7.07 -1.98
C TRP A 236 -10.95 8.26 -2.00
N GLY A 237 -10.86 9.11 -0.98
CA GLY A 237 -11.51 10.41 -0.96
C GLY A 237 -12.82 10.46 -0.19
N SER A 238 -13.18 11.67 0.20
CA SER A 238 -14.27 11.96 1.15
C SER A 238 -15.68 11.69 0.60
N GLN A 239 -15.83 11.32 -0.66
CA GLN A 239 -17.11 10.93 -1.26
C GLN A 239 -17.44 9.44 -1.05
N ILE A 240 -16.47 8.68 -0.51
CA ILE A 240 -16.66 7.28 -0.10
C ILE A 240 -17.00 7.26 1.39
N THR A 241 -18.15 6.67 1.70
CA THR A 241 -18.73 6.62 3.05
C THR A 241 -19.21 5.20 3.42
N ASP A 242 -19.84 5.08 4.57
CA ASP A 242 -20.49 3.81 5.00
C ASP A 242 -21.51 3.29 3.99
N ALA A 243 -22.16 4.16 3.23
CA ALA A 243 -23.15 3.77 2.22
C ALA A 243 -22.49 3.01 1.07
N GLY A 244 -21.30 3.43 0.64
CA GLY A 244 -20.49 2.72 -0.36
C GLY A 244 -20.09 1.32 0.11
N MET A 245 -19.71 1.18 1.38
CA MET A 245 -19.34 -0.11 1.96
C MET A 245 -20.50 -1.12 1.95
N ALA A 246 -21.73 -0.64 2.07
CA ALA A 246 -22.91 -1.53 1.97
C ALA A 246 -23.03 -2.21 0.60
N HIS A 247 -22.56 -1.56 -0.48
CA HIS A 247 -22.60 -2.12 -1.83
C HIS A 247 -21.60 -3.26 -2.06
N ILE A 248 -20.45 -3.23 -1.37
CA ILE A 248 -19.39 -4.22 -1.58
C ILE A 248 -19.47 -5.47 -0.71
N THR A 249 -20.46 -5.59 0.18
CA THR A 249 -20.63 -6.76 1.08
C THR A 249 -20.69 -8.10 0.36
N GLY A 250 -21.13 -8.10 -0.91
CA GLY A 250 -21.22 -9.29 -1.76
C GLY A 250 -19.92 -9.68 -2.46
N LEU A 251 -18.80 -8.92 -2.29
CA LEU A 251 -17.50 -9.21 -2.88
C LEU A 251 -16.70 -10.18 -1.99
N THR A 252 -17.22 -11.37 -1.83
CA THR A 252 -16.71 -12.36 -0.85
C THR A 252 -15.31 -12.90 -1.20
N ASN A 253 -14.83 -12.70 -2.42
CA ASN A 253 -13.47 -13.06 -2.85
C ASN A 253 -12.43 -11.96 -2.58
N LEU A 254 -12.85 -10.82 -2.02
CA LEU A 254 -11.95 -9.70 -1.78
C LEU A 254 -10.89 -10.08 -0.73
N VAL A 255 -9.63 -9.88 -1.11
CA VAL A 255 -8.43 -10.15 -0.30
C VAL A 255 -7.78 -8.85 0.18
N HIS A 256 -7.80 -7.81 -0.65
CA HIS A 256 -7.24 -6.50 -0.33
C HIS A 256 -8.31 -5.42 -0.48
N LEU A 257 -8.47 -4.58 0.54
CA LEU A 257 -9.32 -3.39 0.53
C LEU A 257 -8.57 -2.18 1.07
N GLY A 258 -8.41 -1.15 0.23
CA GLY A 258 -7.85 0.14 0.61
C GLY A 258 -8.93 1.23 0.64
N LEU A 259 -8.99 1.97 1.75
CA LEU A 259 -9.98 3.00 2.04
C LEU A 259 -9.35 4.28 2.59
N ASP A 260 -8.07 4.51 2.29
CA ASP A 260 -7.34 5.67 2.80
C ASP A 260 -8.06 6.99 2.44
N ASP A 261 -8.05 7.95 3.39
CA ASP A 261 -8.65 9.29 3.24
C ASP A 261 -10.17 9.28 2.92
N THR A 262 -10.90 8.21 3.30
CA THR A 262 -12.35 8.13 3.10
C THR A 262 -13.12 8.55 4.36
N ARG A 263 -14.44 8.75 4.24
CA ARG A 263 -15.35 8.97 5.38
C ARG A 263 -16.03 7.69 5.86
N VAL A 264 -15.39 6.55 5.65
CA VAL A 264 -15.85 5.27 6.19
C VAL A 264 -15.71 5.30 7.71
N GLY A 265 -16.78 4.99 8.42
CA GLY A 265 -16.85 4.91 9.87
C GLY A 265 -17.25 3.52 10.34
N ASP A 266 -17.76 3.45 11.58
CA ASP A 266 -18.07 2.19 12.27
C ASP A 266 -19.15 1.37 11.57
N LYS A 267 -20.14 2.02 10.94
CA LYS A 267 -21.17 1.32 10.14
C LYS A 267 -20.58 0.70 8.87
N GLY A 268 -19.59 1.35 8.27
CA GLY A 268 -18.85 0.78 7.15
C GLY A 268 -18.09 -0.47 7.58
N LEU A 269 -17.46 -0.47 8.76
CA LEU A 269 -16.79 -1.64 9.32
C LEU A 269 -17.75 -2.82 9.56
N GLN A 270 -19.02 -2.57 9.88
CA GLN A 270 -20.04 -3.63 9.97
C GLN A 270 -20.22 -4.35 8.63
N SER A 271 -20.16 -3.62 7.51
CA SER A 271 -20.22 -4.18 6.17
C SER A 271 -18.93 -4.94 5.82
N ILE A 272 -17.77 -4.32 6.06
CA ILE A 272 -16.44 -4.88 5.81
C ILE A 272 -16.23 -6.18 6.60
N GLY A 273 -16.71 -6.27 7.83
CA GLY A 273 -16.63 -7.46 8.68
C GLY A 273 -17.29 -8.71 8.11
N GLN A 274 -18.06 -8.60 7.00
CA GLN A 274 -18.64 -9.72 6.27
C GLN A 274 -17.66 -10.33 5.24
N LEU A 275 -16.59 -9.62 4.86
CA LEU A 275 -15.61 -10.02 3.84
C LEU A 275 -14.58 -10.99 4.44
N LYS A 276 -14.95 -12.25 4.66
CA LYS A 276 -14.18 -13.23 5.45
C LYS A 276 -12.85 -13.67 4.82
N ASN A 277 -12.63 -13.36 3.54
CA ASN A 277 -11.37 -13.65 2.84
C ASN A 277 -10.37 -12.50 2.90
N LEU A 278 -10.74 -11.37 3.52
CA LEU A 278 -9.88 -10.20 3.59
C LEU A 278 -8.60 -10.51 4.37
N GLN A 279 -7.46 -10.18 3.75
CA GLN A 279 -6.12 -10.32 4.32
C GLN A 279 -5.45 -8.97 4.56
N ASN A 280 -5.73 -7.98 3.70
CA ASN A 280 -5.14 -6.64 3.79
C ASN A 280 -6.26 -5.60 3.85
N LEU A 281 -6.23 -4.76 4.90
CA LEU A 281 -7.20 -3.68 5.09
C LEU A 281 -6.45 -2.40 5.47
N GLU A 282 -6.55 -1.39 4.62
CA GLU A 282 -5.93 -0.08 4.82
C GLU A 282 -7.01 0.98 5.04
N MET A 283 -6.90 1.74 6.12
CA MET A 283 -7.90 2.72 6.56
C MET A 283 -7.23 3.95 7.17
N TYR A 284 -6.22 4.50 6.47
CA TYR A 284 -5.56 5.73 6.89
C TYR A 284 -6.54 6.91 6.83
N GLN A 285 -6.55 7.73 7.88
CA GLN A 285 -7.40 8.94 8.00
C GLN A 285 -8.88 8.68 7.69
N THR A 286 -9.45 7.60 8.21
CA THR A 286 -10.88 7.32 8.16
C THR A 286 -11.60 7.72 9.46
N ALA A 287 -12.94 7.68 9.45
CA ALA A 287 -13.76 8.08 10.59
C ALA A 287 -14.06 6.93 11.58
N ILE A 288 -13.25 5.86 11.56
CA ILE A 288 -13.45 4.70 12.43
C ILE A 288 -13.02 4.98 13.87
N THR A 289 -13.70 4.32 14.81
CA THR A 289 -13.40 4.38 16.24
C THR A 289 -13.18 2.99 16.83
N SER A 290 -12.90 2.92 18.14
CA SER A 290 -12.81 1.64 18.88
C SER A 290 -14.07 0.80 18.77
N GLU A 291 -15.27 1.42 18.69
CA GLU A 291 -16.53 0.70 18.56
C GLU A 291 -16.60 -0.07 17.25
N GLY A 292 -16.22 0.56 16.13
CA GLY A 292 -16.23 -0.07 14.82
C GLY A 292 -15.28 -1.27 14.71
N MET A 293 -14.12 -1.21 15.37
CA MET A 293 -13.12 -2.28 15.35
C MET A 293 -13.71 -3.66 15.74
N GLN A 294 -14.73 -3.71 16.61
CA GLN A 294 -15.40 -4.95 17.03
C GLN A 294 -15.94 -5.76 15.85
N HIS A 295 -16.37 -5.09 14.78
CA HIS A 295 -16.89 -5.75 13.58
C HIS A 295 -15.81 -6.52 12.80
N LEU A 296 -14.53 -6.19 12.98
CA LEU A 296 -13.41 -6.87 12.34
C LEU A 296 -13.00 -8.18 13.04
N ALA A 297 -13.47 -8.45 14.27
CA ALA A 297 -13.06 -9.60 15.08
C ALA A 297 -13.23 -10.97 14.38
N GLY A 298 -14.10 -11.05 13.37
CA GLY A 298 -14.33 -12.24 12.55
C GLY A 298 -13.38 -12.44 11.37
N LEU A 299 -12.49 -11.51 11.06
CA LEU A 299 -11.58 -11.53 9.91
C LEU A 299 -10.27 -12.28 10.25
N LYS A 300 -10.36 -13.61 10.38
CA LYS A 300 -9.25 -14.45 10.88
C LYS A 300 -8.09 -14.63 9.91
N LYS A 301 -8.28 -14.26 8.62
CA LYS A 301 -7.25 -14.32 7.59
C LYS A 301 -6.41 -13.03 7.48
N MET A 302 -6.69 -12.02 8.32
CA MET A 302 -6.00 -10.73 8.29
C MET A 302 -4.50 -10.92 8.46
N LYS A 303 -3.71 -10.38 7.51
CA LYS A 303 -2.25 -10.33 7.49
C LYS A 303 -1.71 -8.92 7.69
N TYR A 304 -2.37 -7.93 7.10
CA TYR A 304 -2.01 -6.53 7.22
C TYR A 304 -3.22 -5.68 7.60
N LEU A 305 -3.09 -4.91 8.66
CA LEU A 305 -4.10 -3.95 9.11
C LEU A 305 -3.44 -2.59 9.34
N LYS A 306 -3.96 -1.55 8.68
CA LYS A 306 -3.55 -0.16 8.85
C LYS A 306 -4.75 0.66 9.29
N VAL A 307 -4.66 1.22 10.50
CA VAL A 307 -5.65 2.14 11.08
C VAL A 307 -5.03 3.47 11.49
N ARG A 308 -3.97 3.86 10.78
CA ARG A 308 -3.23 5.09 11.01
C ARG A 308 -4.13 6.33 10.92
N GLY A 309 -3.92 7.30 11.84
CA GLY A 309 -4.62 8.59 11.79
C GLY A 309 -6.12 8.48 12.03
N THR A 310 -6.57 7.47 12.82
CA THR A 310 -7.97 7.23 13.14
C THR A 310 -8.26 7.49 14.62
N LEU A 311 -9.55 7.44 15.01
CA LEU A 311 -9.98 7.58 16.41
C LEU A 311 -9.98 6.24 17.19
N VAL A 312 -9.27 5.23 16.69
CA VAL A 312 -9.12 3.93 17.36
C VAL A 312 -8.25 4.11 18.61
N GLY A 313 -8.77 3.69 19.75
CA GLY A 313 -8.08 3.65 21.04
C GLY A 313 -7.88 2.22 21.54
N SER A 314 -7.38 2.11 22.79
CA SER A 314 -7.02 0.83 23.42
C SER A 314 -8.18 -0.19 23.45
N GLU A 315 -9.42 0.25 23.65
CA GLU A 315 -10.59 -0.66 23.71
C GLU A 315 -10.82 -1.37 22.37
N GLY A 316 -10.52 -0.71 21.23
CA GLY A 316 -10.66 -1.31 19.90
C GLY A 316 -9.73 -2.48 19.64
N MET A 317 -8.61 -2.55 20.37
CA MET A 317 -7.57 -3.56 20.18
C MET A 317 -8.02 -4.98 20.53
N ALA A 318 -9.04 -5.13 21.38
CA ALA A 318 -9.61 -6.44 21.73
C ALA A 318 -10.09 -7.24 20.49
N ALA A 319 -10.51 -6.55 19.44
CA ALA A 319 -10.93 -7.16 18.17
C ALA A 319 -9.80 -7.94 17.47
N LEU A 320 -8.53 -7.59 17.71
CA LEU A 320 -7.38 -8.19 17.07
C LEU A 320 -6.95 -9.53 17.68
N ALA A 321 -7.34 -9.83 18.92
CA ALA A 321 -6.85 -11.00 19.68
C ALA A 321 -6.99 -12.35 18.94
N GLY A 322 -7.94 -12.44 18.00
CA GLY A 322 -8.16 -13.65 17.20
C GLY A 322 -7.51 -13.66 15.82
N MET A 323 -6.77 -12.62 15.43
CA MET A 323 -6.14 -12.49 14.11
C MET A 323 -4.73 -13.09 14.12
N LYS A 324 -4.64 -14.42 14.30
CA LYS A 324 -3.36 -15.11 14.50
C LYS A 324 -2.42 -15.08 13.28
N SER A 325 -2.93 -14.72 12.09
CA SER A 325 -2.14 -14.54 10.87
C SER A 325 -1.64 -13.11 10.67
N LEU A 326 -1.96 -12.18 11.60
CA LEU A 326 -1.58 -10.78 11.48
C LEU A 326 -0.05 -10.66 11.59
N SER A 327 0.57 -10.23 10.50
CA SER A 327 2.02 -10.05 10.39
C SER A 327 2.45 -8.59 10.40
N ARG A 328 1.59 -7.68 9.92
CA ARG A 328 1.86 -6.24 9.88
C ARG A 328 0.70 -5.47 10.50
N LEU A 329 1.01 -4.57 11.42
CA LEU A 329 0.01 -3.74 12.13
C LEU A 329 0.50 -2.30 12.21
N ASP A 330 -0.24 -1.39 11.59
CA ASP A 330 0.03 0.05 11.67
C ASP A 330 -1.07 0.75 12.48
N LEU A 331 -0.70 1.20 13.67
CA LEU A 331 -1.53 1.93 14.63
C LEU A 331 -1.08 3.39 14.78
N SER A 332 -0.17 3.86 13.92
CA SER A 332 0.42 5.19 14.06
C SER A 332 -0.64 6.29 14.06
N GLU A 333 -0.36 7.39 14.75
CA GLU A 333 -1.27 8.54 14.89
C GLU A 333 -2.68 8.17 15.41
N SER A 334 -2.82 7.04 16.14
CA SER A 334 -4.07 6.62 16.79
C SER A 334 -4.07 6.92 18.30
N GLN A 335 -5.20 6.64 18.97
CA GLN A 335 -5.33 6.87 20.42
C GLN A 335 -4.98 5.61 21.23
N VAL A 336 -4.23 4.67 20.66
CA VAL A 336 -3.80 3.45 21.34
C VAL A 336 -2.73 3.78 22.37
N GLY A 337 -2.93 3.28 23.59
CA GLY A 337 -1.97 3.35 24.69
C GLY A 337 -1.63 1.95 25.22
N ASP A 338 -1.01 1.90 26.40
CA ASP A 338 -0.46 0.69 27.01
C ASP A 338 -1.47 -0.45 27.15
N ASP A 339 -2.70 -0.14 27.60
CA ASP A 339 -3.76 -1.14 27.76
C ASP A 339 -4.13 -1.84 26.45
N GLY A 340 -4.00 -1.14 25.31
CA GLY A 340 -4.27 -1.71 23.98
C GLY A 340 -3.29 -2.82 23.62
N LEU A 341 -2.01 -2.68 24.03
CA LEU A 341 -0.95 -3.63 23.68
C LEU A 341 -1.14 -5.00 24.36
N VAL A 342 -1.93 -5.08 25.45
CA VAL A 342 -2.30 -6.35 26.09
C VAL A 342 -2.92 -7.34 25.09
N SER A 343 -3.69 -6.82 24.12
CA SER A 343 -4.38 -7.62 23.11
C SER A 343 -3.44 -8.21 22.05
N LEU A 344 -2.23 -7.66 21.92
CA LEU A 344 -1.24 -8.11 20.92
C LEU A 344 -0.37 -9.28 21.40
N LYS A 345 -0.31 -9.54 22.71
CA LYS A 345 0.65 -10.50 23.33
C LYS A 345 0.66 -11.89 22.69
N GLU A 346 -0.45 -12.33 22.08
CA GLU A 346 -0.58 -13.65 21.47
C GLU A 346 -0.50 -13.63 19.93
N LEU A 347 -0.25 -12.48 19.32
CA LEU A 347 -0.11 -12.33 17.87
C LEU A 347 1.34 -12.64 17.45
N THR A 348 1.79 -13.87 17.71
CA THR A 348 3.19 -14.29 17.51
C THR A 348 3.65 -14.29 16.05
N SER A 349 2.73 -14.17 15.10
CA SER A 349 3.03 -13.96 13.68
C SER A 349 3.42 -12.52 13.34
N LEU A 350 3.29 -11.57 14.29
CA LEU A 350 3.56 -10.16 14.05
C LEU A 350 5.06 -9.94 13.85
N THR A 351 5.41 -9.42 12.68
CA THR A 351 6.79 -9.09 12.27
C THR A 351 7.05 -7.59 12.17
N ASP A 352 6.00 -6.80 11.96
CA ASP A 352 6.09 -5.35 11.75
C ASP A 352 5.00 -4.65 12.56
N LEU A 353 5.41 -3.80 13.52
CA LEU A 353 4.51 -3.04 14.38
C LEU A 353 4.88 -1.55 14.37
N ASN A 354 3.95 -0.73 13.89
CA ASN A 354 4.11 0.71 13.87
C ASN A 354 3.21 1.37 14.94
N LEU A 355 3.85 2.01 15.91
CA LEU A 355 3.24 2.74 17.03
C LEU A 355 3.64 4.22 17.02
N TRP A 356 4.13 4.75 15.90
CA TRP A 356 4.50 6.16 15.77
C TRP A 356 3.38 7.09 16.23
N ALA A 357 3.74 8.10 17.04
CA ALA A 357 2.82 9.13 17.55
C ALA A 357 1.57 8.54 18.24
N THR A 358 1.72 7.42 18.99
CA THR A 358 0.68 6.85 19.85
C THR A 358 0.89 7.22 21.34
N GLN A 359 -0.03 6.81 22.20
CA GLN A 359 0.03 7.07 23.65
C GLN A 359 0.77 5.95 24.41
N VAL A 360 1.61 5.18 23.73
CA VAL A 360 2.38 4.08 24.32
C VAL A 360 3.53 4.63 25.17
N THR A 361 3.74 4.02 26.35
CA THR A 361 4.82 4.28 27.26
C THR A 361 5.62 3.01 27.55
N ASP A 362 6.57 3.08 28.49
CA ASP A 362 7.36 1.94 28.96
C ASP A 362 6.50 0.76 29.43
N ALA A 363 5.36 1.05 30.07
CA ALA A 363 4.48 0.02 30.63
C ALA A 363 3.86 -0.86 29.54
N GLY A 364 3.48 -0.27 28.41
CA GLY A 364 2.91 -1.01 27.27
C GLY A 364 3.88 -1.99 26.64
N LEU A 365 5.17 -1.63 26.59
CA LEU A 365 6.21 -2.46 25.97
C LEU A 365 6.41 -3.82 26.66
N ALA A 366 6.06 -3.92 27.94
CA ALA A 366 6.08 -5.19 28.68
C ALA A 366 5.21 -6.26 28.01
N HIS A 367 4.10 -5.86 27.36
CA HIS A 367 3.15 -6.76 26.69
C HIS A 367 3.66 -7.28 25.35
N LEU A 368 4.67 -6.64 24.73
CA LEU A 368 5.26 -7.04 23.45
C LEU A 368 6.33 -8.09 23.58
N THR A 369 6.85 -8.36 24.79
CA THR A 369 8.01 -9.25 25.04
C THR A 369 7.83 -10.70 24.57
N GLN A 370 6.58 -11.14 24.30
CA GLN A 370 6.28 -12.46 23.77
C GLN A 370 6.32 -12.52 22.23
N LEU A 371 6.43 -11.37 21.55
CA LEU A 371 6.44 -11.27 20.09
C LEU A 371 7.85 -11.53 19.55
N SER A 372 8.35 -12.75 19.73
CA SER A 372 9.72 -13.13 19.34
C SER A 372 9.98 -13.06 17.83
N GLY A 373 8.93 -13.04 17.00
CA GLY A 373 9.01 -12.86 15.55
C GLY A 373 9.10 -11.41 15.08
N LEU A 374 9.02 -10.43 16.02
CA LEU A 374 9.01 -9.02 15.64
C LEU A 374 10.40 -8.61 15.10
N THR A 375 10.40 -8.11 13.86
CA THR A 375 11.61 -7.68 13.15
C THR A 375 11.67 -6.16 12.96
N LYS A 376 10.50 -5.50 12.90
CA LYS A 376 10.41 -4.03 12.78
C LYS A 376 9.51 -3.47 13.87
N LEU A 377 10.01 -2.47 14.61
CA LEU A 377 9.26 -1.76 15.64
C LEU A 377 9.50 -0.27 15.51
N ASN A 378 8.41 0.48 15.29
CA ASN A 378 8.46 1.94 15.26
C ASN A 378 7.77 2.51 16.51
N LEU A 379 8.53 3.28 17.31
CA LEU A 379 8.11 3.97 18.52
C LEU A 379 8.41 5.49 18.46
N ASP A 380 8.63 6.02 17.23
CA ASP A 380 8.87 7.44 17.04
C ASP A 380 7.77 8.28 17.67
N GLN A 381 8.15 9.40 18.30
CA GLN A 381 7.22 10.32 18.98
C GLN A 381 6.31 9.64 20.03
N THR A 382 6.82 8.64 20.75
CA THR A 382 6.13 8.04 21.91
C THR A 382 6.78 8.48 23.22
N SER A 383 6.14 8.15 24.36
CA SER A 383 6.67 8.47 25.70
C SER A 383 7.58 7.36 26.26
N VAL A 384 8.28 6.65 25.39
CA VAL A 384 9.23 5.59 25.78
C VAL A 384 10.52 6.21 26.32
N SER A 385 11.02 5.65 27.45
CA SER A 385 12.26 6.02 28.12
C SER A 385 13.20 4.83 28.28
N ASP A 386 14.27 5.00 29.05
CA ASP A 386 15.24 3.92 29.35
C ASP A 386 14.58 2.70 30.01
N ALA A 387 13.51 2.89 30.78
CA ALA A 387 12.78 1.78 31.37
C ALA A 387 12.10 0.90 30.31
N GLY A 388 11.64 1.49 29.22
CA GLY A 388 11.09 0.77 28.07
C GLY A 388 12.14 -0.06 27.32
N LEU A 389 13.39 0.42 27.25
CA LEU A 389 14.47 -0.31 26.59
C LEU A 389 14.75 -1.68 27.23
N VAL A 390 14.47 -1.86 28.54
CA VAL A 390 14.53 -3.15 29.24
C VAL A 390 13.61 -4.20 28.59
N HIS A 391 12.44 -3.76 28.09
CA HIS A 391 11.49 -4.63 27.44
C HIS A 391 11.85 -4.84 25.97
N ILE A 392 12.28 -3.79 25.27
CA ILE A 392 12.74 -3.84 23.87
C ILE A 392 13.93 -4.79 23.73
N GLY A 393 14.89 -4.79 24.67
CA GLY A 393 16.04 -5.68 24.68
C GLY A 393 15.70 -7.18 24.71
N LYS A 394 14.44 -7.56 25.00
CA LYS A 394 13.96 -8.95 24.94
C LYS A 394 13.49 -9.38 23.54
N LEU A 395 13.29 -8.43 22.64
CA LEU A 395 12.84 -8.63 21.26
C LEU A 395 14.06 -8.92 20.35
N THR A 396 14.78 -9.98 20.61
CA THR A 396 16.10 -10.29 20.03
C THR A 396 16.08 -10.51 18.51
N GLY A 397 14.90 -10.66 17.90
CA GLY A 397 14.71 -10.77 16.45
C GLY A 397 14.62 -9.43 15.71
N LEU A 398 14.65 -8.28 16.45
CA LEU A 398 14.56 -6.97 15.82
C LEU A 398 15.73 -6.70 14.88
N LYS A 399 15.38 -6.24 13.66
CA LYS A 399 16.30 -5.78 12.62
C LYS A 399 16.22 -4.26 12.43
N SER A 400 15.04 -3.67 12.57
CA SER A 400 14.83 -2.23 12.46
C SER A 400 14.08 -1.70 13.68
N LEU A 401 14.63 -0.68 14.32
CA LEU A 401 14.07 -0.05 15.51
C LEU A 401 14.09 1.46 15.37
N VAL A 402 12.91 2.07 15.45
CA VAL A 402 12.77 3.54 15.44
C VAL A 402 12.41 4.02 16.83
N LEU A 403 13.27 4.84 17.42
CA LEU A 403 13.15 5.47 18.74
C LEU A 403 13.29 7.00 18.65
N SER A 404 13.15 7.57 17.45
CA SER A 404 13.27 9.01 17.23
C SER A 404 12.27 9.78 18.09
N ALA A 405 12.65 10.97 18.54
CA ALA A 405 11.81 11.83 19.39
C ALA A 405 11.24 11.14 20.65
N THR A 406 11.98 10.19 21.25
CA THR A 406 11.65 9.53 22.53
C THR A 406 12.47 10.10 23.68
N GLN A 407 12.28 9.57 24.90
CA GLN A 407 12.93 10.05 26.13
C GLN A 407 14.13 9.20 26.55
N ILE A 408 14.74 8.45 25.63
CA ILE A 408 15.91 7.60 25.89
C ILE A 408 17.15 8.46 26.16
N THR A 409 18.04 7.94 27.00
CA THR A 409 19.30 8.60 27.40
C THR A 409 20.51 7.67 27.21
N ASP A 410 21.70 8.18 27.45
CA ASP A 410 22.94 7.40 27.45
C ASP A 410 22.92 6.24 28.46
N ASP A 411 22.19 6.35 29.57
CA ASP A 411 22.13 5.34 30.62
C ASP A 411 21.35 4.09 30.18
N GLY A 412 20.34 4.26 29.34
CA GLY A 412 19.46 3.18 28.88
C GLY A 412 20.02 2.33 27.75
N VAL A 413 20.99 2.84 26.97
CA VAL A 413 21.41 2.19 25.71
C VAL A 413 21.96 0.78 25.90
N SER A 414 22.48 0.45 27.11
CA SER A 414 23.01 -0.89 27.42
C SER A 414 21.96 -2.00 27.27
N HIS A 415 20.68 -1.68 27.41
CA HIS A 415 19.58 -2.63 27.23
C HIS A 415 19.40 -3.05 25.76
N LEU A 416 19.90 -2.27 24.81
CA LEU A 416 19.85 -2.60 23.37
C LEU A 416 20.94 -3.58 22.96
N PHE A 417 21.97 -3.83 23.76
CA PHE A 417 23.12 -4.65 23.39
C PHE A 417 22.79 -6.14 23.17
N THR A 418 21.60 -6.58 23.59
CA THR A 418 21.06 -7.91 23.33
C THR A 418 20.54 -8.10 21.90
N LEU A 419 20.27 -7.01 21.17
CA LEU A 419 19.67 -7.01 19.84
C LEU A 419 20.74 -7.25 18.77
N LYS A 420 21.27 -8.49 18.69
CA LYS A 420 22.39 -8.82 17.82
C LYS A 420 22.04 -8.87 16.32
N GLU A 421 20.75 -8.95 16.01
CA GLU A 421 20.23 -8.94 14.64
C GLU A 421 19.84 -7.53 14.18
N LEU A 422 20.03 -6.49 15.03
CA LEU A 422 19.66 -5.12 14.68
C LEU A 422 20.58 -4.59 13.58
N GLU A 423 19.97 -4.13 12.49
CA GLU A 423 20.61 -3.58 11.30
C GLU A 423 20.45 -2.04 11.28
N ASP A 424 19.22 -1.54 11.54
CA ASP A 424 18.89 -0.11 11.50
C ASP A 424 18.36 0.39 12.84
N LEU A 425 18.93 1.49 13.33
CA LEU A 425 18.49 2.18 14.54
C LEU A 425 18.33 3.68 14.25
N TYR A 426 17.11 4.20 14.43
CA TYR A 426 16.79 5.61 14.25
C TYR A 426 16.60 6.25 15.61
N VAL A 427 17.37 7.30 15.91
CA VAL A 427 17.38 8.03 17.21
C VAL A 427 17.41 9.54 17.01
N GLU A 428 16.87 10.02 15.89
CA GLU A 428 16.75 11.44 15.59
C GLU A 428 15.93 12.14 16.67
N PHE A 429 16.27 13.38 16.97
CA PHE A 429 15.54 14.18 17.97
C PHE A 429 15.48 13.61 19.42
N CYS A 430 16.27 12.60 19.77
CA CYS A 430 16.44 12.13 21.14
C CYS A 430 17.39 13.10 21.89
N SER A 431 16.85 14.17 22.46
CA SER A 431 17.63 15.27 23.02
C SER A 431 18.53 14.87 24.20
N SER A 432 18.21 13.78 24.89
CA SER A 432 18.95 13.26 26.05
C SER A 432 19.92 12.12 25.68
N LEU A 433 19.97 11.66 24.43
CA LEU A 433 20.92 10.68 23.94
C LEU A 433 22.13 11.41 23.35
N GLY A 434 23.22 11.38 24.06
CA GLY A 434 24.47 12.04 23.67
C GLY A 434 25.36 11.22 22.75
N GLY A 435 26.48 11.83 22.35
CA GLY A 435 27.51 11.13 21.54
C GLY A 435 28.12 9.93 22.26
N SER A 436 28.20 9.94 23.60
CA SER A 436 28.70 8.83 24.40
C SER A 436 27.79 7.59 24.33
N GLY A 437 26.47 7.79 24.45
CA GLY A 437 25.50 6.69 24.29
C GLY A 437 25.54 6.09 22.90
N LYS A 438 25.55 6.92 21.88
CA LYS A 438 25.67 6.49 20.48
C LYS A 438 26.97 5.74 20.20
N GLN A 439 28.11 6.17 20.79
CA GLN A 439 29.36 5.42 20.67
C GLN A 439 29.30 4.06 21.36
N LEU A 440 28.67 3.98 22.54
CA LEU A 440 28.46 2.70 23.23
C LEU A 440 27.63 1.72 22.39
N ILE A 441 26.62 2.20 21.67
CA ILE A 441 25.83 1.36 20.76
C ILE A 441 26.73 0.83 19.64
N ARG A 442 27.52 1.69 18.96
CA ARG A 442 28.44 1.26 17.89
C ARG A 442 29.46 0.23 18.36
N ASP A 443 29.99 0.41 19.56
CA ASP A 443 30.99 -0.50 20.14
C ASP A 443 30.42 -1.91 20.43
N ASN A 444 29.12 -1.99 20.81
CA ASN A 444 28.47 -3.25 21.20
C ASN A 444 27.62 -3.89 20.09
N LEU A 445 27.18 -3.08 19.09
CA LEU A 445 26.40 -3.50 17.93
C LEU A 445 27.07 -2.97 16.64
N PRO A 446 28.23 -3.52 16.25
CA PRO A 446 29.07 -2.96 15.20
C PRO A 446 28.45 -3.03 13.77
N LYS A 447 27.37 -3.79 13.59
CA LYS A 447 26.64 -3.88 12.30
C LYS A 447 25.54 -2.83 12.17
N VAL A 448 25.17 -2.19 13.27
CA VAL A 448 24.04 -1.25 13.30
C VAL A 448 24.38 0.05 12.58
N VAL A 449 23.52 0.42 11.65
CA VAL A 449 23.48 1.79 11.07
C VAL A 449 22.62 2.66 11.99
N ILE A 450 23.22 3.72 12.54
CA ILE A 450 22.51 4.67 13.40
C ILE A 450 22.19 5.92 12.58
N THR A 451 20.90 6.22 12.42
CA THR A 451 20.40 7.48 11.86
C THR A 451 20.12 8.45 13.00
N GLU A 452 20.75 9.68 12.93
CA GLU A 452 20.81 10.68 14.04
C GLU A 452 20.18 12.01 13.65
#